data_65abc02b0b332889977e32ae1b4bb1d3
#
_entry.id   65abc02b0b332889977e32ae1b4bb1d3
#
_cell.length_a   1.000
_cell.length_b   1.000
_cell.length_c   1.000
_cell.angle_alpha   90.00
_cell.angle_beta   90.00
_cell.angle_gamma   90.00
#
_symmetry.space_group_name_H-M   'P 1'
#
loop_
_entity.id
_entity.type
_entity.pdbx_description
1 polymer ?
#
loop_
_entity_poly.entity_id
_entity_poly.type
_entity_poly.pdbx_seq_one_letter_code
_entity_poly.pdbx_strand_id
1 'polypeptide(L)'
;MRAVSRESYERAEDRWGALMREKSGRGLDFGEEAFAAADVLRSSGQLTRSFADSSRSAEDRAQLAAEVFSSVFSSEICELLIGLVRDRWADDGDIADSVELLGVRSVLAYADSAGALERTEGDLYRAMRLLAEERDVRVALSDAAVSLARRLALADRVWAEHVGAPTLTLIHRAVARAPLPTI
;
A
#
# COMPACT_ATOMS: atom_id res chain seq x y z
N MET A 1 1.80 14.24 6.26
CA MET A 1 3.14 13.81 6.73
C MET A 1 3.98 15.03 7.08
N ARG A 2 4.49 15.14 8.32
CA ARG A 2 5.37 16.23 8.80
C ARG A 2 6.80 16.04 8.29
N ALA A 3 7.68 17.05 8.43
CA ALA A 3 9.05 17.00 7.89
C ALA A 3 9.85 15.75 8.31
N VAL A 4 9.83 15.41 9.60
CA VAL A 4 10.54 14.23 10.14
C VAL A 4 10.08 12.93 9.49
N SER A 5 8.77 12.74 9.37
CA SER A 5 8.21 11.55 8.72
C SER A 5 8.49 11.52 7.22
N ARG A 6 8.56 12.68 6.57
CA ARG A 6 8.93 12.78 5.16
C ARG A 6 10.37 12.30 4.92
N GLU A 7 11.32 12.78 5.72
CA GLU A 7 12.71 12.33 5.63
C GLU A 7 12.85 10.81 5.85
N SER A 8 12.09 10.27 6.80
CA SER A 8 12.06 8.82 7.07
C SER A 8 11.47 8.04 5.89
N TYR A 9 10.40 8.56 5.29
CA TYR A 9 9.81 7.99 4.08
C TYR A 9 10.79 8.04 2.89
N GLU A 10 11.44 9.18 2.63
CA GLU A 10 12.41 9.34 1.53
C GLU A 10 13.57 8.32 1.65
N ARG A 11 14.12 8.13 2.85
CA ARG A 11 15.13 7.09 3.08
C ARG A 11 14.61 5.67 2.81
N ALA A 12 13.39 5.39 3.22
CA ALA A 12 12.77 4.08 2.96
C ALA A 12 12.50 3.90 1.46
N GLU A 13 12.03 4.95 0.79
CA GLU A 13 11.78 4.97 -0.65
C GLU A 13 13.04 4.71 -1.46
N ASP A 14 14.16 5.32 -1.10
CA ASP A 14 15.46 5.11 -1.76
C ASP A 14 15.91 3.64 -1.64
N ARG A 15 15.83 3.07 -0.42
CA ARG A 15 16.17 1.66 -0.18
C ARG A 15 15.24 0.71 -0.95
N TRP A 16 13.94 0.96 -0.88
CA TRP A 16 12.93 0.15 -1.56
C TRP A 16 13.00 0.28 -3.07
N GLY A 17 13.26 1.49 -3.58
CA GLY A 17 13.47 1.73 -5.00
C GLY A 17 14.68 1.00 -5.56
N ALA A 18 15.76 0.85 -4.78
CA ALA A 18 16.90 0.02 -5.18
C ALA A 18 16.50 -1.45 -5.34
N LEU A 19 15.75 -2.00 -4.38
CA LEU A 19 15.23 -3.38 -4.46
C LEU A 19 14.28 -3.55 -5.65
N MET A 20 13.40 -2.57 -5.91
CA MET A 20 12.45 -2.63 -7.02
C MET A 20 13.12 -2.59 -8.39
N ARG A 21 14.27 -1.91 -8.53
CA ARG A 21 15.07 -1.98 -9.78
C ARG A 21 15.61 -3.38 -10.05
N GLU A 22 15.93 -4.12 -9.01
CA GLU A 22 16.45 -5.49 -9.11
C GLU A 22 15.34 -6.53 -9.28
N LYS A 23 14.21 -6.35 -8.57
CA LYS A 23 13.14 -7.34 -8.43
C LYS A 23 11.78 -6.84 -8.95
N SER A 24 11.78 -5.94 -9.94
CA SER A 24 10.55 -5.32 -10.46
C SER A 24 9.49 -6.32 -10.93
N GLY A 25 9.90 -7.48 -11.45
CA GLY A 25 8.98 -8.55 -11.83
C GLY A 25 8.11 -9.09 -10.69
N ARG A 26 8.50 -8.86 -9.43
CA ARG A 26 7.71 -9.20 -8.23
C ARG A 26 6.94 -8.02 -7.64
N GLY A 27 6.90 -6.89 -8.34
CA GLY A 27 6.31 -5.67 -7.81
C GLY A 27 4.83 -5.78 -7.47
N LEU A 28 4.06 -6.63 -8.16
CA LEU A 28 2.65 -6.91 -7.79
C LEU A 28 2.57 -7.63 -6.44
N ASP A 29 3.31 -8.72 -6.24
CA ASP A 29 3.34 -9.48 -5.00
C ASP A 29 3.75 -8.58 -3.82
N PHE A 30 4.83 -7.83 -4.00
CA PHE A 30 5.30 -6.89 -2.97
C PHE A 30 4.31 -5.75 -2.69
N GLY A 31 3.59 -5.30 -3.71
CA GLY A 31 2.51 -4.32 -3.55
C GLY A 31 1.39 -4.85 -2.67
N GLU A 32 0.91 -6.06 -2.95
CA GLU A 32 -0.15 -6.72 -2.19
C GLU A 32 0.28 -7.03 -0.75
N GLU A 33 1.49 -7.54 -0.54
CA GLU A 33 2.04 -7.77 0.80
C GLU A 33 2.21 -6.45 1.59
N ALA A 34 2.69 -5.38 0.95
CA ALA A 34 2.80 -4.07 1.58
C ALA A 34 1.43 -3.52 1.97
N PHE A 35 0.41 -3.67 1.13
CA PHE A 35 -0.96 -3.27 1.47
C PHE A 35 -1.50 -4.07 2.67
N ALA A 36 -1.26 -5.37 2.70
CA ALA A 36 -1.65 -6.21 3.84
C ALA A 36 -0.91 -5.78 5.13
N ALA A 37 0.38 -5.47 5.04
CA ALA A 37 1.17 -4.98 6.17
C ALA A 37 0.65 -3.61 6.68
N ALA A 38 0.30 -2.70 5.76
CA ALA A 38 -0.31 -1.42 6.11
C ALA A 38 -1.66 -1.60 6.83
N ASP A 39 -2.46 -2.58 6.44
CA ASP A 39 -3.74 -2.89 7.09
C ASP A 39 -3.54 -3.48 8.49
N VAL A 40 -2.56 -4.36 8.68
CA VAL A 40 -2.17 -4.86 10.01
C VAL A 40 -1.75 -3.71 10.93
N LEU A 41 -0.91 -2.80 10.45
CA LEU A 41 -0.48 -1.62 11.21
C LEU A 41 -1.68 -0.74 11.61
N ARG A 42 -2.61 -0.48 10.69
CA ARG A 42 -3.81 0.34 10.97
C ARG A 42 -4.80 -0.34 11.90
N SER A 43 -4.88 -1.66 11.88
CA SER A 43 -5.79 -2.42 12.75
C SER A 43 -5.34 -2.46 14.20
N SER A 44 -4.06 -2.19 14.50
CA SER A 44 -3.48 -2.25 15.83
C SER A 44 -2.77 -0.96 16.23
N GLY A 45 -3.51 0.00 16.80
CA GLY A 45 -2.94 1.23 17.33
C GLY A 45 -1.91 1.01 18.45
N GLN A 46 -1.95 -0.13 19.16
CA GLN A 46 -0.92 -0.48 20.12
C GLN A 46 0.40 -0.81 19.44
N LEU A 47 0.34 -1.59 18.37
CA LEU A 47 1.53 -1.97 17.58
C LEU A 47 2.19 -0.73 16.96
N THR A 48 1.39 0.11 16.31
CA THR A 48 1.88 1.34 15.66
C THR A 48 2.54 2.29 16.64
N ARG A 49 1.92 2.50 17.82
CA ARG A 49 2.53 3.30 18.89
C ARG A 49 3.85 2.69 19.38
N SER A 50 3.93 1.35 19.52
CA SER A 50 5.17 0.69 19.95
C SER A 50 6.30 0.87 18.94
N PHE A 51 5.97 0.92 17.64
CA PHE A 51 6.94 1.16 16.56
C PHE A 51 7.36 2.63 16.44
N ALA A 52 6.49 3.57 16.78
CA ALA A 52 6.77 5.00 16.77
C ALA A 52 7.38 5.52 18.09
N ASP A 53 7.45 4.68 19.13
CA ASP A 53 7.90 5.08 20.47
C ASP A 53 9.38 5.49 20.46
N SER A 54 9.61 6.80 20.55
CA SER A 54 10.94 7.37 20.58
C SER A 54 11.73 7.12 21.88
N SER A 55 11.07 6.62 22.94
CA SER A 55 11.72 6.22 24.18
C SER A 55 12.44 4.87 24.07
N ARG A 56 12.06 4.05 23.08
CA ARG A 56 12.72 2.78 22.77
C ARG A 56 13.89 3.00 21.82
N SER A 57 14.91 2.16 21.95
CA SER A 57 16.00 2.17 20.96
C SER A 57 15.50 1.76 19.57
N ALA A 58 16.18 2.20 18.51
CA ALA A 58 15.86 1.78 17.15
C ALA A 58 15.94 0.25 16.99
N GLU A 59 16.87 -0.37 17.71
CA GLU A 59 17.11 -1.82 17.67
C GLU A 59 15.99 -2.59 18.37
N ASP A 60 15.50 -2.11 19.52
CA ASP A 60 14.36 -2.75 20.21
C ASP A 60 13.08 -2.70 19.34
N ARG A 61 12.85 -1.58 18.64
CA ARG A 61 11.73 -1.47 17.71
C ARG A 61 11.89 -2.42 16.50
N ALA A 62 13.10 -2.52 15.97
CA ALA A 62 13.43 -3.42 14.87
C ALA A 62 13.25 -4.90 15.25
N GLN A 63 13.70 -5.28 16.44
CA GLN A 63 13.52 -6.64 16.95
C GLN A 63 12.04 -6.97 17.12
N LEU A 64 11.25 -6.07 17.70
CA LEU A 64 9.81 -6.25 17.83
C LEU A 64 9.14 -6.43 16.46
N ALA A 65 9.52 -5.64 15.44
CA ALA A 65 8.99 -5.79 14.10
C ALA A 65 9.36 -7.15 13.48
N ALA A 66 10.60 -7.60 13.67
CA ALA A 66 11.04 -8.91 13.20
C ALA A 66 10.23 -10.04 13.86
N GLU A 67 10.01 -9.99 15.17
CA GLU A 67 9.22 -11.00 15.92
C GLU A 67 7.76 -11.05 15.43
N VAL A 68 7.16 -9.90 15.13
CA VAL A 68 5.76 -9.81 14.70
C VAL A 68 5.57 -10.26 13.24
N PHE A 69 6.48 -9.90 12.35
CA PHE A 69 6.23 -9.99 10.90
C PHE A 69 6.97 -11.11 10.18
N SER A 70 8.05 -11.69 10.75
CA SER A 70 8.89 -12.67 10.05
C SER A 70 8.20 -13.96 9.64
N SER A 71 7.10 -14.33 10.31
CA SER A 71 6.30 -15.52 9.96
C SER A 71 5.10 -15.21 9.06
N VAL A 72 4.85 -13.92 8.76
CA VAL A 72 3.62 -13.47 8.07
C VAL A 72 3.92 -12.97 6.67
N PHE A 73 5.04 -12.28 6.47
CA PHE A 73 5.41 -11.62 5.22
C PHE A 73 6.73 -12.16 4.65
N SER A 74 6.98 -11.87 3.38
CA SER A 74 8.26 -12.16 2.73
C SER A 74 9.42 -11.46 3.45
N SER A 75 10.64 -11.98 3.26
CA SER A 75 11.85 -11.38 3.83
C SER A 75 12.02 -9.93 3.42
N GLU A 76 11.69 -9.59 2.19
CA GLU A 76 11.78 -8.24 1.64
C GLU A 76 10.82 -7.26 2.33
N ILE A 77 9.58 -7.67 2.55
CA ILE A 77 8.61 -6.84 3.29
C ILE A 77 8.99 -6.75 4.77
N CYS A 78 9.50 -7.82 5.38
CA CYS A 78 10.02 -7.76 6.75
C CYS A 78 11.18 -6.77 6.87
N GLU A 79 12.15 -6.80 5.95
CA GLU A 79 13.28 -5.86 5.92
C GLU A 79 12.80 -4.42 5.71
N LEU A 80 11.81 -4.20 4.86
CA LEU A 80 11.16 -2.90 4.69
C LEU A 80 10.58 -2.39 6.02
N LEU A 81 9.78 -3.20 6.69
CA LEU A 81 9.13 -2.85 7.96
C LEU A 81 10.15 -2.58 9.06
N ILE A 82 11.16 -3.44 9.19
CA ILE A 82 12.28 -3.27 10.13
C ILE A 82 13.02 -1.95 9.85
N GLY A 83 13.26 -1.63 8.60
CA GLY A 83 13.89 -0.37 8.21
C GLY A 83 13.04 0.85 8.59
N LEU A 84 11.73 0.79 8.37
CA LEU A 84 10.80 1.87 8.71
C LEU A 84 10.72 2.12 10.22
N VAL A 85 10.65 1.08 11.04
CA VAL A 85 10.52 1.24 12.50
C VAL A 85 11.83 1.70 13.18
N ARG A 86 12.98 1.58 12.50
CA ARG A 86 14.24 2.18 12.98
C ARG A 86 14.27 3.70 12.85
N ASP A 87 13.55 4.22 11.86
CA ASP A 87 13.46 5.65 11.61
C ASP A 87 12.54 6.35 12.64
N ARG A 88 12.52 7.69 12.61
CA ARG A 88 11.70 8.52 13.50
C ARG A 88 10.45 9.00 12.76
N TRP A 89 9.32 8.94 13.44
CA TRP A 89 8.02 9.33 12.90
C TRP A 89 7.39 10.42 13.77
N ALA A 90 6.79 11.41 13.13
CA ALA A 90 6.10 12.50 13.81
C ALA A 90 4.68 12.11 14.27
N ASP A 91 4.11 11.10 13.63
CA ASP A 91 2.81 10.52 13.92
C ASP A 91 2.91 9.00 13.74
N ASP A 92 2.27 8.24 14.61
CA ASP A 92 2.31 6.76 14.54
C ASP A 92 1.62 6.20 13.29
N GLY A 93 0.62 6.90 12.76
CA GLY A 93 -0.04 6.57 11.50
C GLY A 93 0.83 6.73 10.26
N ASP A 94 1.85 7.60 10.32
CA ASP A 94 2.74 7.87 9.17
C ASP A 94 3.52 6.62 8.71
N ILE A 95 3.77 5.64 9.60
CA ILE A 95 4.41 4.36 9.24
C ILE A 95 3.51 3.58 8.29
N ALA A 96 2.24 3.39 8.66
CA ALA A 96 1.28 2.65 7.83
C ALA A 96 1.04 3.33 6.48
N ASP A 97 0.98 4.66 6.47
CA ASP A 97 0.83 5.43 5.22
C ASP A 97 2.07 5.33 4.33
N SER A 98 3.27 5.26 4.92
CA SER A 98 4.51 5.04 4.18
C SER A 98 4.57 3.66 3.55
N VAL A 99 4.17 2.61 4.28
CA VAL A 99 4.08 1.25 3.74
C VAL A 99 3.08 1.19 2.58
N GLU A 100 1.94 1.85 2.72
CA GLU A 100 0.93 1.99 1.64
C GLU A 100 1.52 2.61 0.37
N LEU A 101 2.22 3.73 0.51
CA LEU A 101 2.83 4.42 -0.63
C LEU A 101 3.91 3.57 -1.30
N LEU A 102 4.72 2.84 -0.52
CA LEU A 102 5.73 1.93 -1.05
C LEU A 102 5.09 0.72 -1.75
N GLY A 103 3.93 0.25 -1.28
CA GLY A 103 3.12 -0.75 -1.99
C GLY A 103 2.65 -0.25 -3.37
N VAL A 104 2.11 0.98 -3.44
CA VAL A 104 1.75 1.61 -4.73
C VAL A 104 2.97 1.71 -5.65
N ARG A 105 4.13 2.13 -5.13
CA ARG A 105 5.36 2.21 -5.92
C ARG A 105 5.82 0.86 -6.44
N SER A 106 5.63 -0.20 -5.68
CA SER A 106 5.95 -1.57 -6.13
C SER A 106 5.11 -1.98 -7.33
N VAL A 107 3.80 -1.71 -7.29
CA VAL A 107 2.88 -1.97 -8.42
C VAL A 107 3.28 -1.15 -9.64
N LEU A 108 3.63 0.13 -9.46
CA LEU A 108 4.07 0.99 -10.56
C LEU A 108 5.43 0.56 -11.13
N ALA A 109 6.37 0.10 -10.30
CA ALA A 109 7.65 -0.45 -10.76
C ALA A 109 7.47 -1.72 -11.60
N TYR A 110 6.50 -2.56 -11.24
CA TYR A 110 6.11 -3.69 -12.09
C TYR A 110 5.55 -3.21 -13.43
N ALA A 111 4.62 -2.25 -13.41
CA ALA A 111 4.03 -1.71 -14.64
C ALA A 111 5.10 -1.11 -15.57
N ASP A 112 6.07 -0.38 -15.00
CA ASP A 112 7.18 0.22 -15.75
C ASP A 112 8.07 -0.87 -16.39
N SER A 113 8.48 -1.86 -15.60
CA SER A 113 9.31 -2.98 -16.10
C SER A 113 8.62 -3.82 -17.17
N ALA A 114 7.31 -3.87 -17.16
CA ALA A 114 6.48 -4.55 -18.16
C ALA A 114 6.15 -3.67 -19.38
N GLY A 115 6.62 -2.41 -19.42
CA GLY A 115 6.27 -1.44 -20.46
C GLY A 115 4.79 -1.06 -20.46
N ALA A 116 4.12 -1.19 -19.32
CA ALA A 116 2.68 -0.98 -19.18
C ALA A 116 2.31 0.28 -18.36
N LEU A 117 3.28 1.12 -18.00
CA LEU A 117 3.06 2.26 -17.11
C LEU A 117 2.05 3.27 -17.70
N GLU A 118 2.23 3.67 -18.94
CA GLU A 118 1.33 4.61 -19.63
C GLU A 118 -0.09 4.04 -19.76
N ARG A 119 -0.20 2.73 -20.06
CA ARG A 119 -1.49 2.04 -20.09
C ARG A 119 -2.14 2.05 -18.70
N THR A 120 -1.38 1.75 -17.64
CA THR A 120 -1.86 1.75 -16.26
C THR A 120 -2.39 3.13 -15.86
N GLU A 121 -1.68 4.20 -16.20
CA GLU A 121 -2.13 5.58 -15.98
C GLU A 121 -3.45 5.87 -16.70
N GLY A 122 -3.54 5.54 -17.98
CA GLY A 122 -4.76 5.72 -18.77
C GLY A 122 -5.94 4.91 -18.27
N ASP A 123 -5.70 3.68 -17.81
CA ASP A 123 -6.74 2.81 -17.23
C ASP A 123 -7.26 3.38 -15.90
N LEU A 124 -6.37 3.84 -15.02
CA LEU A 124 -6.75 4.49 -13.75
C LEU A 124 -7.55 5.77 -14.00
N TYR A 125 -7.14 6.58 -14.96
CA TYR A 125 -7.89 7.79 -15.34
C TYR A 125 -9.31 7.46 -15.81
N ARG A 126 -9.48 6.42 -16.65
CA ARG A 126 -10.80 5.94 -17.10
C ARG A 126 -11.64 5.41 -15.94
N ALA A 127 -11.03 4.67 -15.01
CA ALA A 127 -11.71 4.17 -13.82
C ALA A 127 -12.19 5.33 -12.92
N MET A 128 -11.37 6.36 -12.72
CA MET A 128 -11.75 7.56 -11.96
C MET A 128 -12.93 8.30 -12.64
N ARG A 129 -12.90 8.45 -13.96
CA ARG A 129 -14.00 9.07 -14.71
C ARG A 129 -15.30 8.27 -14.57
N LEU A 130 -15.24 6.96 -14.72
CA LEU A 130 -16.41 6.09 -14.53
C LEU A 130 -17.01 6.28 -13.13
N LEU A 131 -16.18 6.31 -12.10
CA LEU A 131 -16.64 6.54 -10.72
C LEU A 131 -17.21 7.95 -10.49
N ALA A 132 -16.78 8.95 -11.25
CA ALA A 132 -17.34 10.29 -11.20
C ALA A 132 -18.73 10.36 -11.87
N GLU A 133 -18.88 9.69 -13.01
CA GLU A 133 -20.10 9.66 -13.82
C GLU A 133 -21.15 8.70 -13.23
N GLU A 134 -20.74 7.52 -12.76
CA GLU A 134 -21.61 6.43 -12.28
C GLU A 134 -21.70 6.41 -10.74
N ARG A 135 -22.58 7.26 -10.21
CA ARG A 135 -22.77 7.40 -8.75
C ARG A 135 -23.10 6.08 -8.05
N ASP A 136 -23.95 5.27 -8.65
CA ASP A 136 -24.44 4.03 -8.04
C ASP A 136 -23.31 3.00 -7.91
N VAL A 137 -22.43 2.90 -8.89
CA VAL A 137 -21.22 2.06 -8.83
C VAL A 137 -20.30 2.55 -7.71
N ARG A 138 -20.04 3.85 -7.64
CA ARG A 138 -19.20 4.43 -6.60
C ARG A 138 -19.75 4.17 -5.20
N VAL A 139 -21.04 4.37 -4.99
CA VAL A 139 -21.71 4.11 -3.71
C VAL A 139 -21.61 2.63 -3.34
N ALA A 140 -21.92 1.71 -4.27
CA ALA A 140 -21.87 0.28 -4.01
C ALA A 140 -20.44 -0.21 -3.66
N LEU A 141 -19.41 0.36 -4.29
CA LEU A 141 -18.00 0.03 -3.99
C LEU A 141 -17.51 0.64 -2.66
N SER A 142 -18.16 1.70 -2.17
CA SER A 142 -17.79 2.41 -0.93
C SER A 142 -18.64 2.01 0.27
N ASP A 143 -19.68 1.21 0.09
CA ASP A 143 -20.63 0.88 1.15
C ASP A 143 -19.98 -0.05 2.21
N ALA A 144 -19.72 0.51 3.39
CA ALA A 144 -19.13 -0.22 4.52
C ALA A 144 -20.05 -1.33 5.08
N ALA A 145 -21.37 -1.29 4.81
CA ALA A 145 -22.31 -2.35 5.18
C ALA A 145 -22.14 -3.60 4.30
N VAL A 146 -21.55 -3.46 3.13
CA VAL A 146 -21.23 -4.57 2.22
C VAL A 146 -19.82 -5.10 2.51
N SER A 147 -19.69 -6.42 2.63
CA SER A 147 -18.38 -7.04 2.88
C SER A 147 -17.37 -6.67 1.79
N LEU A 148 -16.08 -6.53 2.18
CA LEU A 148 -15.00 -6.23 1.23
C LEU A 148 -14.98 -7.22 0.06
N ALA A 149 -15.14 -8.52 0.32
CA ALA A 149 -15.15 -9.55 -0.73
C ALA A 149 -16.23 -9.28 -1.81
N ARG A 150 -17.42 -8.83 -1.41
CA ARG A 150 -18.48 -8.49 -2.36
C ARG A 150 -18.17 -7.21 -3.14
N ARG A 151 -17.54 -6.23 -2.50
CA ARG A 151 -17.12 -4.98 -3.15
C ARG A 151 -16.00 -5.24 -4.16
N LEU A 152 -15.04 -6.11 -3.82
CA LEU A 152 -13.98 -6.54 -4.76
C LEU A 152 -14.56 -7.33 -5.93
N ALA A 153 -15.49 -8.26 -5.68
CA ALA A 153 -16.16 -8.99 -6.76
C ALA A 153 -16.98 -8.07 -7.70
N LEU A 154 -17.53 -6.96 -7.19
CA LEU A 154 -18.13 -5.94 -8.04
C LEU A 154 -17.06 -5.20 -8.86
N ALA A 155 -15.92 -4.85 -8.26
CA ALA A 155 -14.81 -4.22 -8.97
C ALA A 155 -14.29 -5.13 -10.11
N ASP A 156 -14.13 -6.43 -9.86
CA ASP A 156 -13.75 -7.41 -10.88
C ASP A 156 -14.73 -7.42 -12.05
N ARG A 157 -16.03 -7.44 -11.78
CA ARG A 157 -17.06 -7.43 -12.83
C ARG A 157 -17.03 -6.16 -13.69
N VAL A 158 -16.59 -5.05 -13.13
CA VAL A 158 -16.53 -3.76 -13.83
C VAL A 158 -15.24 -3.63 -14.63
N TRP A 159 -14.09 -4.11 -14.11
CA TRP A 159 -12.79 -3.77 -14.68
C TRP A 159 -11.92 -4.94 -15.10
N ALA A 160 -12.06 -6.17 -14.56
CA ALA A 160 -11.07 -7.22 -14.74
C ALA A 160 -10.80 -7.59 -16.22
N GLU A 161 -11.82 -7.51 -17.08
CA GLU A 161 -11.67 -7.79 -18.53
C GLU A 161 -11.14 -6.59 -19.34
N HIS A 162 -11.02 -5.41 -18.72
CA HIS A 162 -10.77 -4.15 -19.43
C HIS A 162 -9.42 -3.52 -19.08
N VAL A 163 -8.83 -3.87 -17.94
CA VAL A 163 -7.60 -3.26 -17.44
C VAL A 163 -6.49 -4.29 -17.22
N GLY A 164 -5.24 -3.83 -17.15
CA GLY A 164 -4.11 -4.70 -16.81
C GLY A 164 -4.04 -5.01 -15.30
N ALA A 165 -3.27 -6.04 -14.95
CA ALA A 165 -3.09 -6.46 -13.56
C ALA A 165 -2.64 -5.32 -12.62
N PRO A 166 -1.67 -4.46 -12.97
CA PRO A 166 -1.29 -3.34 -12.10
C PRO A 166 -2.46 -2.41 -11.78
N THR A 167 -3.26 -2.08 -12.79
CA THR A 167 -4.45 -1.23 -12.61
C THR A 167 -5.47 -1.89 -11.70
N LEU A 168 -5.75 -3.18 -11.93
CA LEU A 168 -6.74 -3.92 -11.13
C LEU A 168 -6.31 -4.00 -9.66
N THR A 169 -5.03 -4.29 -9.39
CA THR A 169 -4.46 -4.29 -8.03
C THR A 169 -4.67 -2.94 -7.33
N LEU A 170 -4.40 -1.82 -8.03
CA LEU A 170 -4.61 -0.48 -7.47
C LEU A 170 -6.10 -0.15 -7.26
N ILE A 171 -6.99 -0.58 -8.16
CA ILE A 171 -8.45 -0.44 -7.98
C ILE A 171 -8.92 -1.25 -6.77
N HIS A 172 -8.49 -2.50 -6.63
CA HIS A 172 -8.80 -3.33 -5.45
C HIS A 172 -8.34 -2.64 -4.17
N ARG A 173 -7.13 -2.06 -4.19
CA ARG A 173 -6.63 -1.33 -3.03
C ARG A 173 -7.48 -0.10 -2.72
N ALA A 174 -7.87 0.68 -3.70
CA ALA A 174 -8.76 1.82 -3.52
C ALA A 174 -10.11 1.41 -2.91
N VAL A 175 -10.72 0.33 -3.41
CA VAL A 175 -11.98 -0.22 -2.86
C VAL A 175 -11.81 -0.71 -1.41
N ALA A 176 -10.69 -1.33 -1.08
CA ALA A 176 -10.39 -1.77 0.28
C ALA A 176 -10.27 -0.58 1.25
N ARG A 177 -9.76 0.55 0.76
CA ARG A 177 -9.53 1.79 1.51
C ARG A 177 -10.72 2.75 1.52
N ALA A 178 -11.88 2.36 1.02
CA ALA A 178 -13.07 3.22 0.98
C ALA A 178 -13.26 4.09 2.25
N PRO A 179 -13.78 5.32 2.12
CA PRO A 179 -14.56 5.82 0.98
C PRO A 179 -13.68 6.20 -0.22
N LEU A 180 -14.19 5.90 -1.42
CA LEU A 180 -13.53 6.29 -2.66
C LEU A 180 -13.58 7.83 -2.81
N PRO A 181 -12.49 8.46 -3.30
CA PRO A 181 -12.44 9.90 -3.45
C PRO A 181 -13.55 10.38 -4.37
N THR A 182 -14.20 11.46 -3.97
CA THR A 182 -15.07 12.28 -4.83
C THR A 182 -14.17 13.27 -5.54
N ILE A 183 -14.21 13.30 -6.86
CA ILE A 183 -13.54 14.32 -7.69
C ILE A 183 -14.35 15.61 -7.62
#